data_b1fa270d60017583abc14dfe24941c86
#
_entry.id   b1fa270d60017583abc14dfe24941c86
#
_cell.length_a   1.000
_cell.length_b   1.000
_cell.length_c   1.000
_cell.angle_alpha   90.00
_cell.angle_beta   90.00
_cell.angle_gamma   90.00
#
_symmetry.space_group_name_H-M   'P 1'
#
loop_
_entity.id
_entity.type
_entity.pdbx_description
1 polymer ?
#
loop_
_entity_poly.entity_id
_entity_poly.type
_entity_poly.pdbx_seq_one_letter_code
_entity_poly.pdbx_strand_id
1 'polypeptide(L)'
;MICSIGAVSATDLNDNSTVEVTSSVDDSISVDEASIIDVGQNQEVASTSAATWDELKTACQSSGDKVITLTGQSYNANSQIVFGNSATIIGSSDTYITTNNPNLIPFFNSNSNLNITFLNVNFKDSNCKIFIQSAGNNELNNCIFSNITTGAGKTSVVYNTQGLMNLDNCTFTNCHTQYGTITNYGSNVRMNVDNCNFVNNTSSNIGGAICIDSKNTTVANCNFTNNLANLNQGNAIEVRAFGANITG
;
A
#
# COMPACT_ATOMS: atom_id res chain seq x y z
N MET A 1 45.43 -20.01 -1.40
CA MET A 1 45.06 -20.36 -0.03
C MET A 1 43.56 -20.07 0.11
N ILE A 2 42.74 -21.10 0.12
CA ILE A 2 41.30 -21.00 0.09
C ILE A 2 40.83 -20.91 1.53
N CYS A 3 40.25 -19.79 1.91
CA CYS A 3 39.62 -19.60 3.22
C CYS A 3 38.16 -20.06 3.13
N SER A 4 37.81 -21.17 3.74
CA SER A 4 36.44 -21.64 3.85
C SER A 4 35.74 -20.92 5.01
N ILE A 5 34.72 -20.15 4.71
CA ILE A 5 33.82 -19.57 5.71
C ILE A 5 32.77 -20.62 6.06
N GLY A 6 32.82 -21.14 7.27
CA GLY A 6 31.82 -22.04 7.79
C GLY A 6 30.51 -21.28 8.09
N ALA A 7 29.40 -21.84 7.59
CA ALA A 7 28.06 -21.33 7.93
C ALA A 7 27.76 -21.63 9.40
N VAL A 8 27.43 -20.60 10.16
CA VAL A 8 26.88 -20.75 11.52
C VAL A 8 25.35 -20.71 11.41
N SER A 9 24.71 -21.83 11.74
CA SER A 9 23.27 -21.92 11.88
C SER A 9 22.85 -21.35 13.22
N ALA A 10 22.07 -20.30 13.23
CA ALA A 10 21.47 -19.75 14.44
C ALA A 10 20.15 -20.47 14.74
N THR A 11 20.19 -21.37 15.71
CA THR A 11 19.00 -21.83 16.44
C THR A 11 19.20 -21.48 17.91
N ASP A 12 18.37 -20.59 18.38
CA ASP A 12 17.94 -20.26 19.75
C ASP A 12 18.05 -18.78 20.07
N LEU A 13 16.92 -18.12 19.94
CA LEU A 13 16.67 -16.76 20.45
C LEU A 13 16.16 -16.87 21.88
N ASN A 14 17.03 -17.09 22.87
CA ASN A 14 16.74 -16.79 24.29
C ASN A 14 17.97 -17.06 25.15
N ASP A 15 19.01 -16.27 25.00
CA ASP A 15 19.94 -16.09 26.11
C ASP A 15 20.73 -14.79 25.95
N ASN A 16 20.68 -13.97 26.99
CA ASN A 16 21.34 -12.67 27.08
C ASN A 16 22.75 -12.90 27.63
N SER A 17 23.58 -13.65 26.90
CA SER A 17 24.98 -13.86 27.27
C SER A 17 25.91 -13.17 26.26
N THR A 18 26.65 -12.20 26.74
CA THR A 18 27.77 -11.58 26.04
C THR A 18 28.84 -12.64 25.77
N VAL A 19 29.12 -12.93 24.53
CA VAL A 19 30.27 -13.76 24.12
C VAL A 19 31.51 -12.87 24.13
N GLU A 20 32.39 -13.03 25.12
CA GLU A 20 33.74 -12.51 25.00
C GLU A 20 34.57 -13.39 24.06
N VAL A 21 34.95 -12.83 22.95
CA VAL A 21 35.93 -13.45 22.04
C VAL A 21 37.32 -12.99 22.48
N THR A 22 38.03 -13.81 23.24
CA THR A 22 39.49 -13.62 23.47
C THR A 22 40.22 -14.17 22.27
N SER A 23 40.75 -13.32 21.41
CA SER A 23 41.74 -13.69 20.38
C SER A 23 43.13 -13.39 20.92
N SER A 24 43.95 -14.44 21.11
CA SER A 24 45.40 -14.27 21.23
C SER A 24 45.95 -13.96 19.80
N VAL A 25 46.37 -12.72 19.59
CA VAL A 25 47.06 -12.29 18.39
C VAL A 25 48.54 -12.21 18.71
N ASP A 26 49.29 -12.98 17.94
CA ASP A 26 50.76 -12.87 17.90
C ASP A 26 51.14 -11.64 17.07
N ASP A 27 52.17 -10.95 17.55
CA ASP A 27 52.56 -9.61 17.19
C ASP A 27 53.19 -9.54 15.77
N SER A 28 52.80 -8.53 15.02
CA SER A 28 53.42 -7.89 13.85
C SER A 28 52.66 -7.89 12.52
N ILE A 29 51.57 -7.12 12.46
CA ILE A 29 51.11 -6.53 11.19
C ILE A 29 50.71 -5.08 11.49
N SER A 30 51.46 -4.11 10.94
CA SER A 30 51.02 -2.72 10.86
C SER A 30 49.84 -2.63 9.90
N VAL A 31 48.67 -2.41 10.44
CA VAL A 31 47.48 -2.14 9.64
C VAL A 31 47.42 -0.62 9.44
N ASP A 32 47.61 -0.19 8.18
CA ASP A 32 47.18 1.15 7.76
C ASP A 32 45.73 1.35 8.16
N GLU A 33 45.40 2.54 8.63
CA GLU A 33 44.03 2.94 8.97
C GLU A 33 43.11 2.73 7.76
N ALA A 34 42.60 1.49 7.62
CA ALA A 34 41.54 1.21 6.69
C ALA A 34 40.26 1.83 7.24
N SER A 35 39.74 2.79 6.52
CA SER A 35 38.43 3.38 6.67
C SER A 35 37.42 2.41 7.31
N ILE A 36 36.93 2.76 8.49
CA ILE A 36 35.74 2.14 9.07
C ILE A 36 34.64 2.31 8.02
N ILE A 37 34.28 1.23 7.34
CA ILE A 37 33.07 1.20 6.55
C ILE A 37 31.94 1.38 7.58
N ASP A 38 31.39 2.56 7.64
CA ASP A 38 30.15 2.85 8.33
C ASP A 38 29.09 1.91 7.75
N VAL A 39 28.89 0.76 8.40
CA VAL A 39 27.80 -0.16 8.10
C VAL A 39 26.55 0.60 8.48
N GLY A 40 25.89 1.14 7.45
CA GLY A 40 24.80 2.07 7.53
C GLY A 40 23.90 1.80 8.73
N GLN A 41 23.74 2.82 9.55
CA GLN A 41 22.82 2.81 10.67
C GLN A 41 21.50 2.20 10.19
N ASN A 42 21.11 1.07 10.77
CA ASN A 42 19.75 0.57 10.70
C ASN A 42 18.88 1.67 11.29
N GLN A 43 18.33 2.53 10.45
CA GLN A 43 17.46 3.61 10.88
C GLN A 43 16.22 2.94 11.48
N GLU A 44 16.11 2.92 12.78
CA GLU A 44 14.97 2.35 13.48
C GLU A 44 13.71 3.09 13.02
N VAL A 45 12.80 2.38 12.37
CA VAL A 45 11.54 2.96 11.89
C VAL A 45 10.68 3.28 13.11
N ALA A 46 10.36 4.56 13.30
CA ALA A 46 9.61 5.00 14.47
C ALA A 46 8.20 4.38 14.48
N SER A 47 7.84 3.76 15.59
CA SER A 47 6.49 3.24 15.83
C SER A 47 5.66 4.24 16.62
N THR A 48 4.42 4.44 16.21
CA THR A 48 3.46 5.33 16.88
C THR A 48 2.04 4.78 16.76
N SER A 49 1.10 5.38 17.50
CA SER A 49 -0.32 5.04 17.40
C SER A 49 -1.15 6.27 17.08
N ALA A 50 -2.32 6.07 16.51
CA ALA A 50 -3.30 7.11 16.27
C ALA A 50 -4.70 6.58 16.64
N ALA A 51 -5.45 7.32 17.43
CA ALA A 51 -6.82 7.01 17.83
C ALA A 51 -7.86 7.84 17.06
N THR A 52 -7.43 8.93 16.45
CA THR A 52 -8.27 9.88 15.71
C THR A 52 -7.71 10.16 14.32
N TRP A 53 -8.55 10.75 13.44
CA TRP A 53 -8.10 11.18 12.10
C TRP A 53 -6.99 12.24 12.17
N ASP A 54 -7.07 13.17 13.09
CA ASP A 54 -6.09 14.26 13.22
C ASP A 54 -4.73 13.74 13.74
N GLU A 55 -4.74 12.75 14.64
CA GLU A 55 -3.53 12.06 15.08
C GLU A 55 -2.90 11.26 13.94
N LEU A 56 -3.70 10.50 13.18
CA LEU A 56 -3.23 9.78 11.99
C LEU A 56 -2.61 10.75 10.97
N LYS A 57 -3.27 11.86 10.69
CA LYS A 57 -2.77 12.89 9.79
C LYS A 57 -1.44 13.46 10.28
N THR A 58 -1.35 13.80 11.55
CA THR A 58 -0.12 14.34 12.17
C THR A 58 1.01 13.32 12.08
N ALA A 59 0.75 12.05 12.35
CA ALA A 59 1.73 10.99 12.24
C ALA A 59 2.23 10.81 10.79
N CYS A 60 1.33 10.78 9.81
CA CYS A 60 1.69 10.64 8.38
C CYS A 60 2.49 11.83 7.83
N GLN A 61 2.32 13.01 8.41
CA GLN A 61 2.98 14.25 7.97
C GLN A 61 4.26 14.58 8.75
N SER A 62 4.50 13.93 9.88
CA SER A 62 5.71 14.14 10.67
C SER A 62 6.96 13.55 9.99
N SER A 63 8.14 14.03 10.37
CA SER A 63 9.41 13.62 9.77
C SER A 63 9.76 12.14 10.07
N GLY A 64 10.46 11.50 9.13
CA GLY A 64 10.93 10.11 9.19
C GLY A 64 9.86 9.07 8.87
N ASP A 65 10.30 7.92 8.43
CA ASP A 65 9.44 6.78 8.11
C ASP A 65 8.80 6.22 9.39
N LYS A 66 7.56 5.72 9.28
CA LYS A 66 6.77 5.33 10.46
C LYS A 66 5.96 4.05 10.25
N VAL A 67 5.80 3.34 11.36
CA VAL A 67 4.73 2.35 11.55
C VAL A 67 3.66 2.98 12.46
N ILE A 68 2.44 3.11 11.96
CA ILE A 68 1.32 3.77 12.65
C ILE A 68 0.24 2.73 12.93
N THR A 69 0.02 2.41 14.20
CA THR A 69 -1.05 1.51 14.62
C THR A 69 -2.33 2.31 14.88
N LEU A 70 -3.41 1.95 14.21
CA LEU A 70 -4.72 2.52 14.44
C LEU A 70 -5.35 1.91 15.70
N THR A 71 -5.54 2.71 16.73
CA THR A 71 -6.09 2.28 18.03
C THR A 71 -7.55 2.69 18.25
N GLY A 72 -8.04 3.61 17.42
CA GLY A 72 -9.47 3.97 17.37
C GLY A 72 -10.25 2.96 16.52
N GLN A 73 -11.55 2.84 16.81
CA GLN A 73 -12.44 2.00 16.02
C GLN A 73 -12.87 2.69 14.73
N SER A 74 -13.10 4.00 14.75
CA SER A 74 -13.61 4.77 13.61
C SER A 74 -12.82 6.05 13.38
N TYR A 75 -12.52 6.32 12.10
CA TYR A 75 -11.82 7.51 11.65
C TYR A 75 -12.68 8.24 10.62
N ASN A 76 -13.13 9.44 10.94
CA ASN A 76 -13.85 10.29 9.99
C ASN A 76 -12.85 11.20 9.26
N ALA A 77 -12.54 10.85 8.01
CA ALA A 77 -11.66 11.66 7.17
C ALA A 77 -12.34 12.98 6.79
N ASN A 78 -12.00 14.04 7.49
CA ASN A 78 -12.49 15.40 7.29
C ASN A 78 -11.53 16.28 6.48
N SER A 79 -10.32 15.82 6.26
CA SER A 79 -9.24 16.52 5.55
C SER A 79 -8.33 15.53 4.84
N GLN A 80 -7.55 16.01 3.86
CA GLN A 80 -6.61 15.19 3.14
C GLN A 80 -5.34 14.93 3.97
N ILE A 81 -4.86 13.69 3.91
CA ILE A 81 -3.50 13.31 4.31
C ILE A 81 -2.63 13.30 3.05
N VAL A 82 -1.62 14.17 3.01
CA VAL A 82 -0.54 14.14 2.04
C VAL A 82 0.68 13.58 2.75
N PHE A 83 1.18 12.46 2.26
CA PHE A 83 2.32 11.79 2.91
C PHE A 83 3.61 12.60 2.72
N GLY A 84 4.31 12.85 3.81
CA GLY A 84 5.63 13.49 3.82
C GLY A 84 6.79 12.47 3.82
N ASN A 85 6.54 11.26 4.31
CA ASN A 85 7.50 10.17 4.45
C ASN A 85 6.81 8.83 4.20
N SER A 86 7.58 7.76 4.07
CA SER A 86 7.04 6.41 3.97
C SER A 86 6.31 6.04 5.25
N ALA A 87 5.20 5.31 5.12
CA ALA A 87 4.38 4.94 6.27
C ALA A 87 3.74 3.57 6.07
N THR A 88 3.71 2.78 7.15
CA THR A 88 2.89 1.59 7.27
C THR A 88 1.76 1.86 8.26
N ILE A 89 0.53 1.82 7.78
CA ILE A 89 -0.68 2.06 8.58
C ILE A 89 -1.33 0.71 8.86
N ILE A 90 -1.42 0.34 10.13
CA ILE A 90 -1.93 -0.95 10.57
C ILE A 90 -3.24 -0.77 11.31
N GLY A 91 -4.30 -1.36 10.77
CA GLY A 91 -5.61 -1.43 11.39
C GLY A 91 -5.89 -2.80 12.03
N SER A 92 -7.15 -3.04 12.32
CA SER A 92 -7.70 -4.33 12.77
C SER A 92 -9.02 -4.60 12.04
N SER A 93 -9.61 -5.80 12.22
CA SER A 93 -10.91 -6.15 11.65
C SER A 93 -12.01 -5.14 12.00
N ASP A 94 -11.92 -4.50 13.15
CA ASP A 94 -12.94 -3.58 13.66
C ASP A 94 -12.62 -2.10 13.35
N THR A 95 -11.42 -1.82 12.85
CA THR A 95 -11.01 -0.46 12.49
C THR A 95 -11.56 -0.08 11.12
N TYR A 96 -12.21 1.07 11.02
CA TYR A 96 -12.67 1.59 9.74
C TYR A 96 -12.46 3.09 9.56
N ILE A 97 -12.27 3.46 8.30
CA ILE A 97 -12.15 4.86 7.85
C ILE A 97 -13.34 5.18 6.95
N THR A 98 -13.96 6.33 7.18
CA THR A 98 -15.11 6.82 6.42
C THR A 98 -14.97 8.30 6.09
N THR A 99 -15.71 8.78 5.11
CA THR A 99 -15.85 10.22 4.82
C THR A 99 -17.14 10.54 4.08
N ASN A 100 -17.74 11.68 4.37
CA ASN A 100 -18.91 12.22 3.67
C ASN A 100 -18.58 13.48 2.86
N ASN A 101 -17.32 13.74 2.57
CA ASN A 101 -16.92 14.90 1.79
C ASN A 101 -16.71 14.50 0.31
N PRO A 102 -17.64 14.81 -0.61
CA PRO A 102 -17.57 14.36 -2.00
C PRO A 102 -16.41 14.95 -2.80
N ASN A 103 -15.77 15.99 -2.29
CA ASN A 103 -14.60 16.63 -2.93
C ASN A 103 -13.26 16.17 -2.33
N LEU A 104 -13.30 15.34 -1.29
CA LEU A 104 -12.08 14.90 -0.60
C LEU A 104 -11.40 13.75 -1.34
N ILE A 105 -10.09 13.74 -1.25
CA ILE A 105 -9.21 12.60 -1.48
C ILE A 105 -8.55 12.34 -0.13
N PRO A 106 -9.04 11.39 0.69
CA PRO A 106 -8.51 11.17 2.03
C PRO A 106 -7.01 10.90 2.07
N PHE A 107 -6.53 10.01 1.21
CA PHE A 107 -5.11 9.65 1.15
C PHE A 107 -4.52 10.02 -0.21
N PHE A 108 -3.48 10.84 -0.17
CA PHE A 108 -2.80 11.30 -1.37
C PHE A 108 -1.28 11.13 -1.24
N ASN A 109 -0.72 10.21 -2.03
CA ASN A 109 0.72 10.07 -2.20
C ASN A 109 1.13 10.66 -3.56
N SER A 110 1.72 11.84 -3.55
CA SER A 110 2.22 12.53 -4.75
C SER A 110 3.71 12.32 -5.01
N ASN A 111 4.42 11.62 -4.11
CA ASN A 111 5.86 11.42 -4.20
C ASN A 111 6.18 9.99 -4.65
N SER A 112 6.83 9.85 -5.79
CA SER A 112 7.19 8.54 -6.37
C SER A 112 8.20 7.74 -5.56
N ASN A 113 8.89 8.35 -4.60
CA ASN A 113 9.91 7.71 -3.77
C ASN A 113 9.36 7.19 -2.43
N LEU A 114 8.11 7.49 -2.10
CA LEU A 114 7.52 7.03 -0.85
C LEU A 114 6.88 5.65 -1.01
N ASN A 115 7.02 4.85 0.04
CA ASN A 115 6.35 3.56 0.19
C ASN A 115 5.24 3.71 1.24
N ILE A 116 3.99 3.52 0.83
CA ILE A 116 2.83 3.61 1.72
C ILE A 116 2.14 2.26 1.75
N THR A 117 2.07 1.67 2.93
CA THR A 117 1.40 0.39 3.16
C THR A 117 0.19 0.57 4.06
N PHE A 118 -0.95 0.00 3.65
CA PHE A 118 -2.12 -0.19 4.49
C PHE A 118 -2.28 -1.68 4.75
N LEU A 119 -2.35 -2.05 6.01
CA LEU A 119 -2.48 -3.43 6.46
C LEU A 119 -3.70 -3.57 7.37
N ASN A 120 -4.63 -4.46 7.03
CA ASN A 120 -5.85 -4.73 7.82
C ASN A 120 -6.71 -3.48 8.07
N VAL A 121 -6.87 -2.61 7.09
CA VAL A 121 -7.66 -1.37 7.21
C VAL A 121 -8.95 -1.51 6.42
N ASN A 122 -10.08 -1.18 7.04
CA ASN A 122 -11.39 -1.14 6.39
C ASN A 122 -11.75 0.29 5.99
N PHE A 123 -12.19 0.48 4.77
CA PHE A 123 -12.68 1.74 4.21
C PHE A 123 -14.14 1.54 3.84
N LYS A 124 -15.06 2.29 4.44
CA LYS A 124 -16.48 2.01 4.22
C LYS A 124 -17.38 3.23 4.26
N ASP A 125 -18.61 3.04 3.77
CA ASP A 125 -19.75 3.95 3.91
C ASP A 125 -19.36 5.41 3.57
N SER A 126 -18.73 5.60 2.42
CA SER A 126 -18.10 6.88 2.08
C SER A 126 -18.60 7.46 0.78
N ASN A 127 -18.69 8.80 0.76
CA ASN A 127 -18.88 9.59 -0.44
C ASN A 127 -17.69 10.54 -0.58
N CYS A 128 -16.83 10.28 -1.57
CA CYS A 128 -15.59 11.04 -1.78
C CYS A 128 -15.21 11.08 -3.26
N LYS A 129 -14.24 11.90 -3.60
CA LYS A 129 -13.76 11.98 -5.00
C LYS A 129 -12.97 10.71 -5.37
N ILE A 130 -11.98 10.39 -4.59
CA ILE A 130 -11.14 9.20 -4.69
C ILE A 130 -10.72 8.88 -3.27
N PHE A 131 -10.71 7.62 -2.86
CA PHE A 131 -10.28 7.30 -1.49
C PHE A 131 -8.75 7.32 -1.35
N ILE A 132 -8.07 6.64 -2.27
CA ILE A 132 -6.60 6.60 -2.32
C ILE A 132 -6.14 7.00 -3.72
N GLN A 133 -5.40 8.10 -3.82
CA GLN A 133 -4.69 8.50 -5.03
C GLN A 133 -3.20 8.36 -4.82
N SER A 134 -2.54 7.65 -5.72
CA SER A 134 -1.13 7.31 -5.58
C SER A 134 -0.31 7.71 -6.79
N ALA A 135 0.87 8.23 -6.53
CA ALA A 135 1.96 8.39 -7.49
C ALA A 135 3.28 7.72 -7.02
N GLY A 136 3.27 7.03 -5.85
CA GLY A 136 4.43 6.35 -5.29
C GLY A 136 4.30 4.82 -5.32
N ASN A 137 5.10 4.15 -4.52
CA ASN A 137 4.97 2.72 -4.30
C ASN A 137 3.99 2.50 -3.13
N ASN A 138 2.89 1.83 -3.40
CA ASN A 138 1.86 1.63 -2.40
C ASN A 138 1.47 0.16 -2.35
N GLU A 139 1.10 -0.27 -1.16
CA GLU A 139 0.64 -1.62 -0.88
C GLU A 139 -0.64 -1.57 -0.06
N LEU A 140 -1.64 -2.31 -0.51
CA LEU A 140 -2.88 -2.57 0.20
C LEU A 140 -2.94 -4.06 0.47
N ASN A 141 -2.86 -4.45 1.73
CA ASN A 141 -2.85 -5.86 2.12
C ASN A 141 -3.95 -6.12 3.14
N ASN A 142 -4.78 -7.12 2.85
CA ASN A 142 -5.92 -7.51 3.67
C ASN A 142 -6.84 -6.32 4.02
N CYS A 143 -7.11 -5.46 3.04
CA CYS A 143 -7.96 -4.29 3.18
C CYS A 143 -9.37 -4.54 2.62
N ILE A 144 -10.38 -3.91 3.22
CA ILE A 144 -11.76 -4.00 2.77
C ILE A 144 -12.26 -2.61 2.37
N PHE A 145 -12.83 -2.51 1.17
CA PHE A 145 -13.48 -1.31 0.65
C PHE A 145 -14.95 -1.63 0.42
N SER A 146 -15.85 -0.98 1.13
CA SER A 146 -17.28 -1.29 1.05
C SER A 146 -18.16 -0.06 1.03
N ASN A 147 -19.22 -0.09 0.22
CA ASN A 147 -20.22 0.96 0.12
C ASN A 147 -19.60 2.35 -0.15
N ILE A 148 -18.64 2.43 -1.05
CA ILE A 148 -17.97 3.69 -1.38
C ILE A 148 -18.53 4.21 -2.70
N THR A 149 -19.03 5.44 -2.69
CA THR A 149 -19.46 6.15 -3.88
C THR A 149 -18.46 7.25 -4.21
N THR A 150 -17.95 7.25 -5.45
CA THR A 150 -17.08 8.34 -5.92
C THR A 150 -17.84 9.32 -6.80
N GLY A 151 -17.40 10.57 -6.79
CA GLY A 151 -18.04 11.65 -7.56
C GLY A 151 -17.78 11.58 -9.07
N ALA A 152 -18.20 12.59 -9.81
CA ALA A 152 -17.99 12.70 -11.25
C ALA A 152 -16.54 13.05 -11.61
N GLY A 153 -16.05 12.53 -12.75
CA GLY A 153 -14.77 12.89 -13.38
C GLY A 153 -13.62 11.89 -13.14
N LYS A 154 -13.48 10.83 -13.94
CA LYS A 154 -12.39 9.82 -13.90
C LYS A 154 -12.04 9.37 -12.47
N THR A 155 -13.04 8.95 -11.74
CA THR A 155 -12.93 8.68 -10.31
C THR A 155 -13.08 7.19 -10.03
N SER A 156 -12.26 6.71 -9.12
CA SER A 156 -12.20 5.33 -8.62
C SER A 156 -12.00 5.35 -7.12
N VAL A 157 -12.22 4.25 -6.44
CA VAL A 157 -11.88 4.14 -5.02
C VAL A 157 -10.36 4.20 -4.85
N VAL A 158 -9.62 3.40 -5.65
CA VAL A 158 -8.17 3.45 -5.72
C VAL A 158 -7.74 3.91 -7.10
N TYR A 159 -6.97 4.98 -7.18
CA TYR A 159 -6.52 5.59 -8.42
C TYR A 159 -4.99 5.70 -8.45
N ASN A 160 -4.34 4.82 -9.20
CA ASN A 160 -2.90 4.80 -9.37
C ASN A 160 -2.51 5.55 -10.64
N THR A 161 -1.69 6.57 -10.51
CA THR A 161 -1.28 7.46 -11.61
C THR A 161 0.20 7.40 -11.95
N GLN A 162 1.01 6.87 -11.05
CA GLN A 162 2.46 6.73 -11.23
C GLN A 162 3.02 5.75 -10.19
N GLY A 163 4.15 5.09 -10.50
CA GLY A 163 4.80 4.17 -9.56
C GLY A 163 4.18 2.78 -9.55
N LEU A 164 4.18 2.15 -8.39
CA LEU A 164 3.69 0.79 -8.18
C LEU A 164 2.53 0.78 -7.17
N MET A 165 1.48 0.05 -7.51
CA MET A 165 0.40 -0.29 -6.59
C MET A 165 0.29 -1.80 -6.49
N ASN A 166 0.47 -2.36 -5.31
CA ASN A 166 0.20 -3.76 -5.00
C ASN A 166 -1.07 -3.87 -4.18
N LEU A 167 -1.96 -4.76 -4.59
CA LEU A 167 -3.14 -5.14 -3.83
C LEU A 167 -3.10 -6.64 -3.63
N ASP A 168 -3.10 -7.09 -2.39
CA ASP A 168 -3.15 -8.49 -2.03
C ASP A 168 -4.23 -8.75 -0.99
N ASN A 169 -4.99 -9.82 -1.19
CA ASN A 169 -6.05 -10.25 -0.28
C ASN A 169 -7.06 -9.15 0.07
N CYS A 170 -7.36 -8.25 -0.87
CA CYS A 170 -8.29 -7.15 -0.66
C CYS A 170 -9.70 -7.49 -1.14
N THR A 171 -10.71 -6.89 -0.51
CA THR A 171 -12.11 -7.01 -0.91
C THR A 171 -12.70 -5.66 -1.26
N PHE A 172 -13.35 -5.58 -2.42
CA PHE A 172 -14.08 -4.41 -2.89
C PHE A 172 -15.54 -4.81 -3.09
N THR A 173 -16.46 -4.20 -2.35
CA THR A 173 -17.87 -4.57 -2.43
C THR A 173 -18.80 -3.37 -2.43
N ASN A 174 -19.83 -3.42 -3.28
CA ASN A 174 -20.85 -2.36 -3.41
C ASN A 174 -20.25 -0.97 -3.64
N CYS A 175 -19.16 -0.86 -4.37
CA CYS A 175 -18.58 0.43 -4.72
C CYS A 175 -19.22 0.97 -6.01
N HIS A 176 -19.52 2.28 -6.03
CA HIS A 176 -20.11 2.97 -7.16
C HIS A 176 -19.16 4.06 -7.66
N THR A 177 -18.61 3.85 -8.84
CA THR A 177 -17.53 4.69 -9.38
C THR A 177 -17.89 5.22 -10.77
N GLN A 178 -17.02 6.06 -11.34
CA GLN A 178 -17.15 6.46 -12.73
C GLN A 178 -16.27 5.61 -13.67
N TYR A 179 -15.07 5.25 -13.25
CA TYR A 179 -14.15 4.38 -13.95
C TYR A 179 -13.66 3.34 -12.97
N GLY A 180 -13.86 2.07 -13.17
CA GLY A 180 -13.42 1.00 -12.30
C GLY A 180 -13.37 1.27 -10.80
N THR A 181 -13.65 0.35 -9.97
CA THR A 181 -13.42 0.50 -8.53
C THR A 181 -11.93 0.77 -8.26
N ILE A 182 -11.08 0.13 -9.06
CA ILE A 182 -9.65 0.42 -9.15
C ILE A 182 -9.32 0.90 -10.56
N THR A 183 -8.50 1.95 -10.68
CA THR A 183 -7.97 2.40 -11.96
C THR A 183 -6.46 2.52 -11.91
N ASN A 184 -5.79 1.92 -12.89
CA ASN A 184 -4.37 2.07 -13.16
C ASN A 184 -4.19 2.89 -14.45
N TYR A 185 -3.76 4.15 -14.33
CA TYR A 185 -3.78 5.10 -15.43
C TYR A 185 -2.42 5.77 -15.64
N GLY A 186 -1.82 5.56 -16.82
CA GLY A 186 -0.59 6.22 -17.23
C GLY A 186 0.46 5.30 -17.86
N SER A 187 1.47 5.86 -18.48
CA SER A 187 2.50 5.10 -19.22
C SER A 187 3.56 4.45 -18.32
N ASN A 188 3.85 5.03 -17.18
CA ASN A 188 4.89 4.57 -16.25
C ASN A 188 4.32 4.03 -14.94
N VAL A 189 3.15 3.42 -15.02
CA VAL A 189 2.41 2.90 -13.89
C VAL A 189 2.49 1.40 -13.87
N ARG A 190 2.64 0.81 -12.70
CA ARG A 190 2.58 -0.64 -12.48
C ARG A 190 1.52 -0.96 -11.46
N MET A 191 0.81 -2.06 -11.65
CA MET A 191 -0.17 -2.53 -10.68
C MET A 191 -0.17 -4.06 -10.66
N ASN A 192 -0.15 -4.62 -9.46
CA ASN A 192 -0.39 -6.03 -9.22
C ASN A 192 -1.63 -6.17 -8.34
N VAL A 193 -2.58 -6.97 -8.77
CA VAL A 193 -3.79 -7.30 -8.04
C VAL A 193 -3.83 -8.81 -7.90
N ASP A 194 -3.67 -9.30 -6.69
CA ASP A 194 -3.63 -10.74 -6.40
C ASP A 194 -4.58 -11.10 -5.27
N ASN A 195 -5.17 -12.29 -5.32
CA ASN A 195 -6.06 -12.84 -4.30
C ASN A 195 -7.23 -11.90 -3.89
N CYS A 196 -7.68 -11.02 -4.78
CA CYS A 196 -8.67 -10.00 -4.45
C CYS A 196 -10.09 -10.42 -4.86
N ASN A 197 -11.09 -9.90 -4.12
CA ASN A 197 -12.50 -10.11 -4.38
C ASN A 197 -13.20 -8.81 -4.78
N PHE A 198 -13.92 -8.83 -5.90
CA PHE A 198 -14.70 -7.70 -6.41
C PHE A 198 -16.16 -8.14 -6.53
N VAL A 199 -17.03 -7.59 -5.69
CA VAL A 199 -18.43 -8.03 -5.59
C VAL A 199 -19.39 -6.86 -5.72
N ASN A 200 -20.35 -6.96 -6.63
CA ASN A 200 -21.42 -5.95 -6.82
C ASN A 200 -20.91 -4.52 -7.06
N ASN A 201 -19.74 -4.35 -7.64
CA ASN A 201 -19.24 -3.01 -7.94
C ASN A 201 -19.81 -2.49 -9.26
N THR A 202 -20.09 -1.21 -9.33
CA THR A 202 -20.64 -0.58 -10.52
C THR A 202 -19.81 0.62 -10.96
N SER A 203 -19.68 0.75 -12.28
CA SER A 203 -19.11 1.94 -12.90
C SER A 203 -20.14 2.60 -13.79
N SER A 204 -20.27 3.91 -13.70
CA SER A 204 -21.14 4.65 -14.62
C SER A 204 -20.57 4.75 -16.06
N ASN A 205 -19.33 4.35 -16.24
CA ASN A 205 -18.64 4.37 -17.53
C ASN A 205 -18.09 2.97 -17.89
N ILE A 206 -16.83 2.68 -17.58
CA ILE A 206 -16.10 1.48 -18.02
C ILE A 206 -15.45 0.76 -16.84
N GLY A 207 -15.24 -0.55 -16.94
CA GLY A 207 -14.60 -1.39 -15.95
C GLY A 207 -15.35 -1.43 -14.64
N GLY A 208 -16.35 -2.25 -14.47
CA GLY A 208 -17.14 -2.30 -13.21
C GLY A 208 -16.30 -2.49 -11.96
N ALA A 209 -15.29 -3.36 -12.03
CA ALA A 209 -14.33 -3.56 -10.97
C ALA A 209 -12.98 -2.88 -11.26
N ILE A 210 -12.33 -3.19 -12.38
CA ILE A 210 -10.99 -2.69 -12.69
C ILE A 210 -10.96 -2.03 -14.06
N CYS A 211 -10.35 -0.84 -14.15
CA CYS A 211 -10.02 -0.17 -15.39
C CYS A 211 -8.49 -0.10 -15.54
N ILE A 212 -7.97 -0.74 -16.58
CA ILE A 212 -6.53 -0.84 -16.86
C ILE A 212 -6.19 0.03 -18.07
N ASP A 213 -5.50 1.12 -17.84
CA ASP A 213 -4.98 2.01 -18.88
C ASP A 213 -3.44 2.12 -18.77
N SER A 214 -2.79 0.99 -18.47
CA SER A 214 -1.34 0.85 -18.31
C SER A 214 -0.87 -0.53 -18.75
N LYS A 215 0.30 -0.59 -19.38
CA LYS A 215 0.90 -1.83 -19.91
C LYS A 215 1.32 -2.81 -18.82
N ASN A 216 1.74 -2.32 -17.65
CA ASN A 216 2.37 -3.12 -16.61
C ASN A 216 1.37 -3.41 -15.50
N THR A 217 0.30 -4.12 -15.84
CA THR A 217 -0.72 -4.54 -14.87
C THR A 217 -0.84 -6.05 -14.90
N THR A 218 -0.79 -6.64 -13.71
CA THR A 218 -1.08 -8.06 -13.50
C THR A 218 -2.31 -8.18 -12.61
N VAL A 219 -3.27 -9.02 -13.01
CA VAL A 219 -4.42 -9.41 -12.20
C VAL A 219 -4.44 -10.93 -12.15
N ALA A 220 -4.31 -11.50 -10.96
CA ALA A 220 -4.25 -12.94 -10.76
C ALA A 220 -5.08 -13.39 -9.54
N ASN A 221 -5.56 -14.63 -9.57
CA ASN A 221 -6.24 -15.27 -8.45
C ASN A 221 -7.42 -14.46 -7.87
N CYS A 222 -8.08 -13.67 -8.70
CA CYS A 222 -9.14 -12.74 -8.29
C CYS A 222 -10.53 -13.26 -8.62
N ASN A 223 -11.50 -12.96 -7.77
CA ASN A 223 -12.90 -13.27 -8.00
C ASN A 223 -13.70 -12.02 -8.37
N PHE A 224 -14.52 -12.14 -9.41
CA PHE A 224 -15.36 -11.06 -9.91
C PHE A 224 -16.82 -11.54 -9.94
N THR A 225 -17.67 -10.96 -9.10
CA THR A 225 -19.08 -11.34 -8.99
C THR A 225 -19.97 -10.11 -9.15
N ASN A 226 -20.91 -10.16 -10.10
CA ASN A 226 -21.92 -9.13 -10.31
C ASN A 226 -21.38 -7.69 -10.50
N ASN A 227 -20.17 -7.53 -11.05
CA ASN A 227 -19.67 -6.20 -11.36
C ASN A 227 -20.26 -5.71 -12.69
N LEU A 228 -20.57 -4.41 -12.79
CA LEU A 228 -21.27 -3.84 -13.94
C LEU A 228 -20.67 -2.50 -14.38
N ALA A 229 -20.49 -2.33 -15.69
CA ALA A 229 -20.18 -1.06 -16.31
C ALA A 229 -21.36 -0.60 -17.19
N ASN A 230 -21.85 0.61 -16.97
CA ASN A 230 -23.06 1.10 -17.67
C ASN A 230 -22.89 1.29 -19.18
N LEU A 231 -21.67 1.52 -19.66
CA LEU A 231 -21.40 1.61 -21.09
C LEU A 231 -21.13 0.24 -21.76
N ASN A 232 -21.35 -0.87 -21.03
CA ASN A 232 -21.08 -2.24 -21.50
C ASN A 232 -19.63 -2.47 -21.98
N GLN A 233 -18.69 -1.73 -21.39
CA GLN A 233 -17.27 -1.88 -21.64
C GLN A 233 -16.61 -2.48 -20.40
N GLY A 234 -16.28 -3.78 -20.46
CA GLY A 234 -15.64 -4.51 -19.39
C GLY A 234 -16.42 -4.53 -18.08
N ASN A 235 -17.51 -5.29 -17.98
CA ASN A 235 -18.31 -5.34 -16.74
C ASN A 235 -17.48 -5.66 -15.49
N ALA A 236 -16.55 -6.60 -15.60
CA ALA A 236 -15.57 -6.85 -14.53
C ALA A 236 -14.30 -6.02 -14.76
N ILE A 237 -13.59 -6.27 -15.86
CA ILE A 237 -12.32 -5.64 -16.17
C ILE A 237 -12.40 -5.00 -17.56
N GLU A 238 -11.98 -3.76 -17.67
CA GLU A 238 -11.72 -3.07 -18.94
C GLU A 238 -10.23 -2.89 -19.14
N VAL A 239 -9.70 -3.41 -20.23
CA VAL A 239 -8.28 -3.26 -20.59
C VAL A 239 -8.17 -2.36 -21.83
N ARG A 240 -7.59 -1.20 -21.65
CA ARG A 240 -7.38 -0.19 -22.70
C ARG A 240 -5.94 -0.12 -23.17
N ALA A 241 -5.02 -0.72 -22.43
CA ALA A 241 -3.59 -0.77 -22.75
C ALA A 241 -3.16 -2.17 -23.20
N PHE A 242 -2.30 -2.24 -24.20
CA PHE A 242 -1.69 -3.51 -24.61
C PHE A 242 -0.65 -3.97 -23.58
N GLY A 243 -0.65 -5.25 -23.25
CA GLY A 243 0.37 -5.87 -22.39
C GLY A 243 -0.05 -6.07 -20.93
N ALA A 244 -1.30 -5.87 -20.58
CA ALA A 244 -1.80 -6.33 -19.28
C ALA A 244 -1.85 -7.86 -19.23
N ASN A 245 -1.50 -8.46 -18.10
CA ASN A 245 -1.54 -9.89 -17.86
C ASN A 245 -2.67 -10.22 -16.88
N ILE A 246 -3.65 -10.97 -17.36
CA ILE A 246 -4.81 -11.39 -16.55
C ILE A 246 -4.82 -12.91 -16.52
N THR A 247 -4.68 -13.49 -15.35
CA THR A 247 -4.67 -14.93 -15.10
C THR A 247 -5.61 -15.28 -13.97
N GLY A 248 -6.32 -16.37 -14.09
CA GLY A 248 -7.26 -16.86 -13.10
C GLY A 248 -7.22 -18.36 -12.97
#